data_6f3aa9517708787e66a2da0a26bbdca3
#
_entry.id   6f3aa9517708787e66a2da0a26bbdca3
#
_cell.length_a   1.000
_cell.length_b   1.000
_cell.length_c   1.000
_cell.angle_alpha   90.00
_cell.angle_beta   90.00
_cell.angle_gamma   90.00
#
_symmetry.space_group_name_H-M   'P 1'
#
loop_
_entity.id
_entity.type
_entity.pdbx_description
1 polymer ?
#
loop_
_entity_poly.entity_id
_entity_poly.type
_entity_poly.pdbx_seq_one_letter_code
_entity_poly.pdbx_strand_id
1 'polypeptide(L)'
;MKESGVTAGPDKSSPAANLSGVSGYSSTNSPFEEEHLMSAPTANHPESGVFSPTRAEIQQRTLRTDRWWLSPLRIDLGFAAFVIYATVRSFQQNDYFVAKYHYLTPFYSPCVSQGCIKEASDFWPQILPDVWWLPYAALTLPFLLLFRLTCYYYRGAYYRTVWQSPTACGVAEPRVHYTGETKFPLIVQNTHRYFFYAAGIISLINSYDAIVAFHSDRGPGGFGFGLGNIILLGNVIMLWVYTLSCHSCRHVTGGRLKHFSKHPVRYWIWTQVSHLNTRHKLYAWITLGTLMLTDAYVALVASGTIPDLRFIG
;
A
#
# COMPACT_ATOMS: atom_id res chain seq x y z
N MET A 1 -1.43 -34.06 -61.71
CA MET A 1 -0.98 -33.12 -62.75
C MET A 1 -0.30 -31.95 -62.07
N LYS A 2 1.01 -31.81 -62.36
CA LYS A 2 1.95 -30.67 -62.23
C LYS A 2 2.11 -30.08 -60.85
N GLU A 3 3.18 -30.37 -60.10
CA GLU A 3 4.61 -29.98 -60.28
C GLU A 3 4.83 -28.49 -60.42
N SER A 4 5.60 -28.03 -59.51
CA SER A 4 6.90 -27.34 -59.48
C SER A 4 6.79 -26.06 -58.68
N GLY A 5 7.74 -25.60 -57.91
CA GLY A 5 9.15 -25.86 -57.87
C GLY A 5 9.83 -25.10 -56.73
N VAL A 6 10.91 -25.63 -56.39
CA VAL A 6 11.98 -25.25 -55.47
C VAL A 6 12.59 -23.90 -55.82
N THR A 7 12.94 -23.07 -54.82
CA THR A 7 14.24 -22.38 -54.83
C THR A 7 14.72 -22.12 -53.41
N ALA A 8 15.91 -22.59 -53.15
CA ALA A 8 16.71 -22.41 -51.95
C ALA A 8 17.59 -21.16 -52.01
N GLY A 9 17.93 -20.66 -50.81
CA GLY A 9 19.15 -19.99 -50.45
C GLY A 9 19.10 -18.46 -50.30
N PRO A 10 20.06 -17.81 -49.63
CA PRO A 10 21.22 -18.38 -48.96
C PRO A 10 21.43 -17.96 -47.48
N ASP A 11 22.18 -18.77 -46.84
CA ASP A 11 23.02 -18.61 -45.67
C ASP A 11 23.68 -17.22 -45.54
N LYS A 12 23.55 -16.58 -44.37
CA LYS A 12 24.47 -15.54 -43.92
C LYS A 12 24.87 -15.79 -42.46
N SER A 13 25.94 -16.57 -42.36
CA SER A 13 26.87 -16.61 -41.25
C SER A 13 27.27 -15.21 -40.80
N SER A 14 27.03 -14.86 -39.56
CA SER A 14 27.58 -13.69 -38.88
C SER A 14 28.81 -14.10 -38.07
N PRO A 15 29.93 -13.39 -38.15
CA PRO A 15 31.15 -13.82 -37.49
C PRO A 15 31.16 -13.42 -36.00
N ALA A 16 31.62 -14.36 -35.20
CA ALA A 16 32.01 -14.17 -33.82
C ALA A 16 33.13 -13.12 -33.71
N ALA A 17 32.87 -12.05 -32.98
CA ALA A 17 33.90 -11.09 -32.60
C ALA A 17 34.74 -11.65 -31.47
N ASN A 18 35.95 -12.01 -31.79
CA ASN A 18 37.03 -12.44 -30.96
C ASN A 18 37.62 -11.22 -30.24
N LEU A 19 37.39 -11.04 -28.93
CA LEU A 19 38.05 -10.02 -28.11
C LEU A 19 39.15 -10.67 -27.27
N SER A 20 40.22 -11.02 -27.90
CA SER A 20 41.51 -11.25 -27.26
C SER A 20 42.46 -10.14 -27.67
N GLY A 21 42.93 -9.35 -26.71
CA GLY A 21 44.11 -8.51 -26.93
C GLY A 21 43.96 -7.05 -26.48
N VAL A 22 44.03 -6.77 -25.19
CA VAL A 22 44.65 -5.53 -24.71
C VAL A 22 45.59 -5.89 -23.59
N SER A 23 46.82 -6.15 -24.03
CA SER A 23 48.00 -6.15 -23.18
C SER A 23 48.64 -4.77 -23.24
N GLY A 24 49.09 -4.28 -22.13
CA GLY A 24 50.17 -3.30 -22.03
C GLY A 24 49.74 -1.84 -21.98
N TYR A 25 49.49 -1.32 -20.77
CA TYR A 25 49.72 0.10 -20.52
C TYR A 25 51.00 0.23 -19.67
N SER A 26 52.05 0.59 -20.38
CA SER A 26 53.38 0.94 -19.81
C SER A 26 53.27 2.28 -19.10
N SER A 27 53.70 2.29 -17.82
CA SER A 27 53.86 3.49 -17.06
C SER A 27 55.02 4.31 -17.60
N THR A 28 54.75 5.48 -18.15
CA THR A 28 55.78 6.53 -18.32
C THR A 28 55.48 7.62 -17.31
N ASN A 29 56.34 7.74 -16.33
CA ASN A 29 56.42 8.86 -15.40
C ASN A 29 56.62 10.16 -16.15
N SER A 30 55.69 11.11 -16.00
CA SER A 30 55.94 12.51 -16.27
C SER A 30 55.88 13.28 -14.95
N PRO A 31 56.86 14.10 -14.62
CA PRO A 31 56.85 14.92 -13.41
C PRO A 31 56.03 16.18 -13.70
N PHE A 32 54.82 16.21 -13.23
CA PHE A 32 54.04 17.44 -13.13
C PHE A 32 53.59 17.61 -11.69
N GLU A 33 54.27 18.53 -11.03
CA GLU A 33 53.90 19.41 -9.96
C GLU A 33 52.88 18.89 -8.90
N GLU A 34 53.45 18.49 -7.76
CA GLU A 34 52.89 18.63 -6.44
C GLU A 34 52.66 20.13 -6.17
N GLU A 35 51.44 20.62 -6.36
CA GLU A 35 50.99 21.83 -5.66
C GLU A 35 49.50 21.79 -5.39
N HIS A 36 49.19 21.93 -4.07
CA HIS A 36 47.85 22.13 -3.50
C HIS A 36 46.85 20.96 -3.49
N LEU A 37 47.21 19.85 -2.83
CA LEU A 37 46.18 19.12 -2.10
C LEU A 37 45.84 19.94 -0.85
N MET A 38 44.80 20.76 -0.94
CA MET A 38 44.14 21.26 0.26
C MET A 38 43.63 20.05 1.02
N SER A 39 44.22 19.77 2.14
CA SER A 39 43.79 18.76 3.10
C SER A 39 42.34 19.06 3.49
N ALA A 40 41.42 18.22 3.05
CA ALA A 40 40.07 18.22 3.58
C ALA A 40 40.18 18.06 5.11
N PRO A 41 39.41 18.82 5.89
CA PRO A 41 39.43 18.65 7.33
C PRO A 41 39.04 17.21 7.66
N THR A 42 39.92 16.50 8.36
CA THR A 42 39.68 15.16 8.88
C THR A 42 38.51 15.26 9.85
N ALA A 43 37.31 14.88 9.39
CA ALA A 43 36.18 14.68 10.27
C ALA A 43 36.51 13.51 11.19
N ASN A 44 36.71 13.79 12.48
CA ASN A 44 36.86 12.79 13.51
C ASN A 44 35.58 11.92 13.54
N HIS A 45 35.64 10.78 12.88
CA HIS A 45 34.57 9.77 12.97
C HIS A 45 34.79 8.98 14.27
N PRO A 46 33.79 8.92 15.17
CA PRO A 46 33.85 7.93 16.24
C PRO A 46 33.72 6.55 15.60
N GLU A 47 34.68 5.68 15.85
CA GLU A 47 34.64 4.28 15.43
C GLU A 47 33.47 3.58 16.11
N SER A 48 32.37 3.49 15.45
CA SER A 48 31.34 2.50 15.73
C SER A 48 31.16 1.67 14.48
N GLY A 49 31.52 0.39 14.57
CA GLY A 49 31.59 -0.59 13.48
C GLY A 49 30.25 -0.96 12.82
N VAL A 50 29.40 -0.01 12.61
CA VAL A 50 28.23 -0.13 11.76
C VAL A 50 28.37 0.91 10.65
N PHE A 51 28.58 0.46 9.44
CA PHE A 51 28.54 1.29 8.24
C PHE A 51 27.19 1.97 8.15
N SER A 52 27.05 3.14 8.79
CA SER A 52 26.01 4.10 8.41
C SER A 52 26.56 4.83 7.19
N PRO A 53 25.98 4.63 5.99
CA PRO A 53 26.37 5.45 4.86
C PRO A 53 26.15 6.90 5.28
N THR A 54 27.24 7.67 5.35
CA THR A 54 27.19 9.10 5.65
C THR A 54 26.35 9.74 4.55
N ARG A 55 25.17 10.19 4.94
CA ARG A 55 24.28 10.87 4.02
C ARG A 55 24.88 12.25 3.75
N ALA A 56 24.98 12.62 2.47
CA ALA A 56 25.44 13.95 2.10
C ALA A 56 24.52 14.99 2.73
N GLU A 57 25.07 15.84 3.61
CA GLU A 57 24.34 16.96 4.20
C GLU A 57 24.34 18.15 3.25
N ILE A 58 23.15 18.69 2.99
CA ILE A 58 23.00 19.94 2.27
C ILE A 58 23.10 21.04 3.32
N GLN A 59 24.32 21.59 3.50
CA GLN A 59 24.59 22.63 4.48
C GLN A 59 24.12 24.03 4.02
N GLN A 60 23.95 24.25 2.73
CA GLN A 60 23.55 25.54 2.19
C GLN A 60 22.04 25.68 2.17
N ARG A 61 21.56 26.90 2.51
CA ARG A 61 20.15 27.23 2.37
C ARG A 61 19.75 27.13 0.89
N THR A 62 18.75 26.31 0.63
CA THR A 62 18.27 26.10 -0.73
C THR A 62 17.69 27.37 -1.34
N LEU A 63 17.93 27.60 -2.63
CA LEU A 63 17.28 28.63 -3.44
C LEU A 63 15.93 28.16 -4.00
N ARG A 64 15.45 26.98 -3.58
CA ARG A 64 14.20 26.42 -4.04
C ARG A 64 13.01 27.26 -3.55
N THR A 65 12.20 27.75 -4.49
CA THR A 65 11.04 28.62 -4.23
C THR A 65 9.70 27.91 -4.35
N ASP A 66 9.68 26.65 -4.87
CA ASP A 66 8.46 25.88 -5.02
C ASP A 66 7.91 25.38 -3.68
N ARG A 67 6.61 25.11 -3.65
CA ARG A 67 5.90 24.59 -2.46
C ARG A 67 6.04 23.06 -2.35
N TRP A 68 7.26 22.57 -2.24
CA TRP A 68 7.58 21.13 -2.19
C TRP A 68 6.83 20.38 -1.07
N TRP A 69 6.53 21.04 0.02
CA TRP A 69 5.84 20.48 1.19
C TRP A 69 4.33 20.29 0.98
N LEU A 70 3.73 20.96 0.00
CA LEU A 70 2.27 20.95 -0.19
C LEU A 70 1.74 19.58 -0.62
N SER A 71 2.46 18.86 -1.48
CA SER A 71 2.04 17.52 -1.91
C SER A 71 2.07 16.50 -0.77
N PRO A 72 3.15 16.33 0.01
CA PRO A 72 3.14 15.45 1.16
C PRO A 72 2.15 15.88 2.25
N LEU A 73 2.00 17.17 2.51
CA LEU A 73 1.01 17.68 3.48
C LEU A 73 -0.43 17.28 3.12
N ARG A 74 -0.82 17.38 1.83
CA ARG A 74 -2.17 16.95 1.39
C ARG A 74 -2.41 15.47 1.67
N ILE A 75 -1.38 14.64 1.52
CA ILE A 75 -1.47 13.19 1.81
C ILE A 75 -1.69 12.98 3.30
N ASP A 76 -0.94 13.68 4.15
CA ASP A 76 -1.04 13.55 5.59
C ASP A 76 -2.39 14.06 6.11
N LEU A 77 -2.86 15.21 5.61
CA LEU A 77 -4.17 15.74 5.98
C LEU A 77 -5.32 14.83 5.54
N GLY A 78 -5.26 14.28 4.32
CA GLY A 78 -6.27 13.33 3.85
C GLY A 78 -6.28 12.04 4.67
N PHE A 79 -5.09 11.54 5.04
CA PHE A 79 -5.00 10.37 5.91
C PHE A 79 -5.45 10.68 7.34
N ALA A 80 -5.10 11.83 7.89
CA ALA A 80 -5.56 12.27 9.21
C ALA A 80 -7.09 12.42 9.26
N ALA A 81 -7.70 12.99 8.24
CA ALA A 81 -9.16 13.08 8.13
C ALA A 81 -9.81 11.70 8.13
N PHE A 82 -9.23 10.74 7.40
CA PHE A 82 -9.69 9.34 7.44
C PHE A 82 -9.55 8.71 8.83
N VAL A 83 -8.43 8.91 9.52
CA VAL A 83 -8.20 8.38 10.87
C VAL A 83 -9.22 8.95 11.86
N ILE A 84 -9.46 10.27 11.81
CA ILE A 84 -10.45 10.93 12.67
C ILE A 84 -11.84 10.37 12.39
N TYR A 85 -12.25 10.31 11.12
CA TYR A 85 -13.55 9.75 10.72
C TYR A 85 -13.72 8.32 11.20
N ALA A 86 -12.76 7.44 10.89
CA ALA A 86 -12.82 6.03 11.26
C ALA A 86 -12.85 5.82 12.78
N THR A 87 -12.10 6.64 13.54
CA THR A 87 -12.11 6.59 15.01
C THR A 87 -13.47 7.00 15.55
N VAL A 88 -14.03 8.12 15.09
CA VAL A 88 -15.35 8.57 15.52
C VAL A 88 -16.41 7.49 15.24
N ARG A 89 -16.44 6.96 14.02
CA ARG A 89 -17.38 5.91 13.63
C ARG A 89 -17.21 4.65 14.47
N SER A 90 -15.97 4.26 14.77
CA SER A 90 -15.67 3.09 15.59
C SER A 90 -16.28 3.18 17.00
N PHE A 91 -16.24 4.36 17.64
CA PHE A 91 -16.77 4.56 19.00
C PHE A 91 -18.25 4.89 19.03
N GLN A 92 -18.88 5.24 17.91
CA GLN A 92 -20.33 5.45 17.85
C GLN A 92 -21.13 4.17 18.11
N GLN A 93 -20.64 3.02 17.66
CA GLN A 93 -21.21 1.68 17.89
C GLN A 93 -22.69 1.55 17.47
N ASN A 94 -23.16 2.43 16.60
CA ASN A 94 -24.54 2.45 16.08
C ASN A 94 -24.54 2.58 14.56
N ASP A 95 -25.66 2.32 13.94
CA ASP A 95 -25.90 2.51 12.51
C ASP A 95 -24.84 1.84 11.60
N TYR A 96 -24.32 0.69 12.03
CA TYR A 96 -23.30 -0.05 11.31
C TYR A 96 -23.85 -1.24 10.51
N PHE A 97 -25.12 -1.61 10.74
CA PHE A 97 -25.76 -2.76 10.11
C PHE A 97 -27.22 -2.46 9.70
N VAL A 98 -27.59 -2.86 8.50
CA VAL A 98 -28.95 -2.77 7.97
C VAL A 98 -29.51 -4.18 7.84
N ALA A 99 -30.27 -4.63 8.85
CA ALA A 99 -30.79 -6.00 8.93
C ALA A 99 -31.63 -6.38 7.69
N LYS A 100 -32.45 -5.46 7.17
CA LYS A 100 -33.34 -5.70 6.01
C LYS A 100 -32.59 -6.13 4.75
N TYR A 101 -31.36 -5.67 4.55
CA TYR A 101 -30.56 -5.88 3.34
C TYR A 101 -29.23 -6.57 3.64
N HIS A 102 -29.00 -6.90 4.90
CA HIS A 102 -27.73 -7.46 5.39
C HIS A 102 -26.51 -6.63 5.01
N TYR A 103 -26.63 -5.28 5.05
CA TYR A 103 -25.51 -4.39 4.80
C TYR A 103 -24.72 -4.16 6.05
N LEU A 104 -23.46 -4.60 6.08
CA LEU A 104 -22.52 -4.36 7.16
C LEU A 104 -21.48 -3.35 6.70
N THR A 105 -21.14 -2.36 7.55
CA THR A 105 -20.08 -1.41 7.19
C THR A 105 -18.70 -2.06 7.19
N PRO A 106 -17.79 -1.66 6.30
CA PRO A 106 -16.45 -2.25 6.23
C PRO A 106 -15.62 -2.13 7.50
N PHE A 107 -15.93 -1.15 8.36
CA PHE A 107 -15.20 -0.95 9.62
C PHE A 107 -15.56 -1.99 10.68
N TYR A 108 -16.77 -2.52 10.62
CA TYR A 108 -17.28 -3.52 11.55
C TYR A 108 -17.23 -4.96 11.00
N SER A 109 -16.54 -5.18 9.91
CA SER A 109 -16.39 -6.49 9.27
C SER A 109 -14.99 -7.09 9.54
N PRO A 110 -14.87 -8.14 10.41
CA PRO A 110 -15.94 -8.85 11.14
C PRO A 110 -16.33 -8.15 12.45
N CYS A 111 -17.60 -8.25 12.81
CA CYS A 111 -18.10 -7.80 14.11
C CYS A 111 -18.01 -8.93 15.14
N VAL A 112 -16.96 -8.92 15.96
CA VAL A 112 -16.64 -10.00 16.91
C VAL A 112 -16.83 -9.61 18.38
N SER A 113 -17.40 -8.45 18.67
CA SER A 113 -17.75 -8.03 20.02
C SER A 113 -19.07 -8.66 20.47
N GLN A 114 -19.20 -8.95 21.76
CA GLN A 114 -20.44 -9.43 22.37
C GLN A 114 -21.58 -8.42 22.28
N GLY A 115 -21.27 -7.13 22.10
CA GLY A 115 -22.27 -6.09 21.88
C GLY A 115 -22.72 -5.94 20.43
N CYS A 116 -22.13 -6.68 19.48
CA CYS A 116 -22.57 -6.67 18.09
C CYS A 116 -23.99 -7.23 17.94
N ILE A 117 -24.75 -6.67 16.99
CA ILE A 117 -25.99 -7.29 16.50
C ILE A 117 -25.64 -8.69 16.01
N LYS A 118 -26.40 -9.69 16.44
CA LYS A 118 -26.08 -11.10 16.18
C LYS A 118 -26.02 -11.42 14.69
N GLU A 119 -26.95 -10.85 13.93
CA GLU A 119 -27.02 -10.99 12.48
C GLU A 119 -25.85 -10.31 11.76
N ALA A 120 -25.23 -9.29 12.36
CA ALA A 120 -24.02 -8.63 11.82
C ALA A 120 -22.74 -9.41 12.10
N SER A 121 -22.77 -10.38 12.99
CA SER A 121 -21.63 -11.25 13.30
C SER A 121 -21.54 -12.46 12.38
N ASP A 122 -22.63 -12.82 11.70
CA ASP A 122 -22.77 -14.00 10.84
C ASP A 122 -22.24 -15.28 11.53
N PHE A 123 -21.24 -15.94 10.95
CA PHE A 123 -20.59 -17.12 11.53
C PHE A 123 -19.39 -16.78 12.46
N TRP A 124 -19.06 -15.49 12.64
CA TRP A 124 -17.93 -15.10 13.46
C TRP A 124 -18.29 -15.21 14.96
N PRO A 125 -17.40 -15.81 15.77
CA PRO A 125 -17.65 -15.88 17.21
C PRO A 125 -17.51 -14.49 17.85
N GLN A 126 -18.45 -14.14 18.71
CA GLN A 126 -18.41 -12.91 19.50
C GLN A 126 -17.50 -13.10 20.73
N ILE A 127 -16.19 -12.97 20.52
CA ILE A 127 -15.14 -13.27 21.52
C ILE A 127 -14.67 -12.06 22.32
N LEU A 128 -14.88 -10.84 21.80
CA LEU A 128 -14.46 -9.63 22.50
C LEU A 128 -15.56 -9.15 23.48
N PRO A 129 -15.19 -8.73 24.70
CA PRO A 129 -16.17 -8.24 25.66
C PRO A 129 -16.81 -6.93 25.19
N ASP A 130 -18.06 -6.72 25.56
CA ASP A 130 -18.76 -5.45 25.35
C ASP A 130 -18.42 -4.48 26.49
N VAL A 131 -17.41 -3.65 26.27
CA VAL A 131 -16.96 -2.64 27.25
C VAL A 131 -16.78 -1.30 26.54
N TRP A 132 -17.13 -0.21 27.19
CA TRP A 132 -17.20 1.13 26.62
C TRP A 132 -15.91 1.64 25.96
N TRP A 133 -14.75 1.17 26.40
CA TRP A 133 -13.43 1.57 25.87
C TRP A 133 -12.97 0.71 24.69
N LEU A 134 -13.61 -0.41 24.42
CA LEU A 134 -13.27 -1.32 23.33
C LEU A 134 -14.34 -1.24 22.23
N PRO A 135 -14.10 -0.49 21.15
CA PRO A 135 -15.08 -0.36 20.09
C PRO A 135 -15.28 -1.68 19.34
N TYR A 136 -16.47 -1.90 18.77
CA TYR A 136 -16.79 -3.10 17.99
C TYR A 136 -15.87 -3.28 16.76
N ALA A 137 -15.37 -2.17 16.22
CA ALA A 137 -14.40 -2.16 15.13
C ALA A 137 -12.95 -2.42 15.57
N ALA A 138 -12.71 -2.77 16.85
CA ALA A 138 -11.37 -2.92 17.44
C ALA A 138 -10.49 -3.96 16.73
N LEU A 139 -11.09 -4.96 16.09
CA LEU A 139 -10.32 -5.95 15.34
C LEU A 139 -9.93 -5.45 13.94
N THR A 140 -10.84 -4.79 13.24
CA THR A 140 -10.65 -4.40 11.83
C THR A 140 -9.80 -3.14 11.66
N LEU A 141 -10.17 -2.07 12.37
CA LEU A 141 -9.57 -0.76 12.15
C LEU A 141 -8.07 -0.68 12.47
N PRO A 142 -7.54 -1.23 13.57
CA PRO A 142 -6.10 -1.16 13.84
C PRO A 142 -5.26 -1.78 12.73
N PHE A 143 -5.67 -2.91 12.18
CA PHE A 143 -4.93 -3.57 11.10
C PHE A 143 -5.00 -2.77 9.80
N LEU A 144 -6.15 -2.22 9.45
CA LEU A 144 -6.30 -1.37 8.26
C LEU A 144 -5.54 -0.05 8.40
N LEU A 145 -5.57 0.57 9.58
CA LEU A 145 -4.82 1.80 9.86
C LEU A 145 -3.32 1.56 9.82
N LEU A 146 -2.83 0.50 10.47
CA LEU A 146 -1.41 0.16 10.48
C LEU A 146 -0.91 -0.29 9.11
N PHE A 147 -1.73 -1.00 8.32
CA PHE A 147 -1.41 -1.30 6.94
C PHE A 147 -1.16 -0.03 6.11
N ARG A 148 -1.99 1.02 6.30
CA ARG A 148 -1.81 2.31 5.64
C ARG A 148 -0.63 3.09 6.23
N LEU A 149 -0.53 3.18 7.55
CA LEU A 149 0.52 3.93 8.24
C LEU A 149 1.91 3.41 7.90
N THR A 150 2.10 2.10 7.77
CA THR A 150 3.38 1.49 7.42
C THR A 150 3.64 1.42 5.92
N CYS A 151 2.68 1.80 5.08
CA CYS A 151 2.81 1.81 3.62
C CYS A 151 3.86 2.82 3.15
N TYR A 152 4.72 2.41 2.20
CA TYR A 152 5.77 3.27 1.63
C TYR A 152 5.25 4.59 1.06
N TYR A 153 4.03 4.60 0.52
CA TYR A 153 3.43 5.79 -0.01
C TYR A 153 3.06 6.80 1.08
N TYR A 154 2.35 6.37 2.12
CA TYR A 154 1.98 7.26 3.23
C TYR A 154 3.19 7.66 4.06
N ARG A 155 4.09 6.72 4.39
CA ARG A 155 5.28 7.06 5.16
C ARG A 155 6.18 8.05 4.44
N GLY A 156 6.27 8.00 3.11
CA GLY A 156 7.00 8.98 2.32
C GLY A 156 6.46 10.41 2.48
N ALA A 157 5.18 10.57 2.82
CA ALA A 157 4.59 11.87 3.12
C ALA A 157 4.98 12.36 4.51
N TYR A 158 4.67 11.62 5.57
CA TYR A 158 4.98 12.08 6.94
C TYR A 158 6.48 12.08 7.26
N TYR A 159 7.33 11.36 6.53
CA TYR A 159 8.78 11.54 6.62
C TYR A 159 9.19 12.92 6.13
N ARG A 160 8.55 13.45 5.10
CA ARG A 160 8.85 14.77 4.56
C ARG A 160 8.25 15.91 5.35
N THR A 161 7.05 15.75 5.87
CA THR A 161 6.33 16.81 6.59
C THR A 161 6.67 16.85 8.06
N VAL A 162 6.50 15.72 8.77
CA VAL A 162 6.64 15.63 10.23
C VAL A 162 8.09 15.32 10.61
N TRP A 163 8.67 14.29 9.99
CA TRP A 163 10.02 13.84 10.38
C TRP A 163 11.11 14.68 9.75
N GLN A 164 10.85 15.26 8.58
CA GLN A 164 11.77 16.08 7.78
C GLN A 164 13.10 15.40 7.51
N SER A 165 13.07 14.09 7.27
CA SER A 165 14.25 13.26 7.00
C SER A 165 13.86 12.08 6.10
N PRO A 166 14.03 12.19 4.77
CA PRO A 166 14.43 13.39 4.00
C PRO A 166 13.31 14.41 3.84
N THR A 167 13.68 15.66 3.71
CA THR A 167 12.76 16.75 3.33
C THR A 167 12.40 16.67 1.83
N ALA A 168 13.20 17.27 0.98
CA ALA A 168 13.11 17.20 -0.47
C ALA A 168 14.50 17.47 -1.07
N CYS A 169 14.68 17.15 -2.36
CA CYS A 169 15.93 17.49 -3.03
C CYS A 169 16.20 19.00 -2.96
N GLY A 170 17.42 19.36 -2.57
CA GLY A 170 17.83 20.77 -2.43
C GLY A 170 17.26 21.50 -1.22
N VAL A 171 16.66 20.80 -0.25
CA VAL A 171 16.20 21.36 1.01
C VAL A 171 17.04 20.82 2.15
N ALA A 172 17.58 21.71 2.99
CA ALA A 172 18.39 21.33 4.14
C ALA A 172 17.57 20.47 5.13
N GLU A 173 18.23 19.47 5.70
CA GLU A 173 17.63 18.61 6.72
C GLU A 173 17.86 19.21 8.10
N PRO A 174 16.83 19.36 8.95
CA PRO A 174 16.99 19.92 10.28
C PRO A 174 17.67 18.96 11.26
N ARG A 175 17.80 17.68 10.90
CA ARG A 175 18.36 16.64 11.77
C ARG A 175 19.70 16.17 11.27
N VAL A 176 20.72 16.24 12.13
CA VAL A 176 22.08 15.83 11.83
C VAL A 176 22.21 14.30 11.75
N HIS A 177 21.43 13.57 12.56
CA HIS A 177 21.50 12.11 12.62
C HIS A 177 20.18 11.46 12.19
N TYR A 178 20.23 10.75 11.08
CA TYR A 178 19.12 9.91 10.62
C TYR A 178 19.41 8.43 10.92
N THR A 179 18.60 7.84 11.79
CA THR A 179 18.75 6.43 12.20
C THR A 179 17.92 5.47 11.33
N GLY A 180 17.13 5.98 10.38
CA GLY A 180 16.23 5.17 9.55
C GLY A 180 15.21 4.40 10.38
N GLU A 181 14.83 3.21 9.90
CA GLU A 181 13.89 2.29 10.57
C GLU A 181 14.59 1.32 11.54
N THR A 182 15.67 1.75 12.21
CA THR A 182 16.42 0.92 13.17
C THR A 182 15.96 1.09 14.61
N LYS A 183 15.30 2.22 14.93
CA LYS A 183 14.83 2.57 16.27
C LYS A 183 13.35 2.95 16.26
N PHE A 184 12.70 2.81 17.44
CA PHE A 184 11.32 3.28 17.64
C PHE A 184 11.26 4.83 17.46
N PRO A 185 10.20 5.40 16.87
CA PRO A 185 9.01 4.71 16.36
C PRO A 185 9.13 4.14 14.94
N LEU A 186 10.17 4.51 14.17
CA LEU A 186 10.26 4.19 12.74
C LEU A 186 10.51 2.70 12.45
N ILE A 187 11.02 1.93 13.42
CA ILE A 187 11.19 0.47 13.28
C ILE A 187 9.88 -0.25 13.00
N VAL A 188 8.75 0.31 13.44
CA VAL A 188 7.40 -0.22 13.19
C VAL A 188 7.09 -0.31 11.70
N GLN A 189 7.75 0.49 10.86
CA GLN A 189 7.59 0.44 9.40
C GLN A 189 7.99 -0.92 8.79
N ASN A 190 8.87 -1.64 9.45
CA ASN A 190 9.31 -2.98 9.01
C ASN A 190 8.22 -4.06 9.18
N THR A 191 7.17 -3.77 9.92
CA THR A 191 6.03 -4.69 10.14
C THR A 191 4.99 -4.66 9.02
N HIS A 192 5.15 -3.81 8.00
CA HIS A 192 4.18 -3.64 6.91
C HIS A 192 3.73 -4.94 6.25
N ARG A 193 4.63 -5.92 6.11
CA ARG A 193 4.30 -7.24 5.53
C ARG A 193 3.24 -7.99 6.34
N TYR A 194 3.29 -7.91 7.66
CA TYR A 194 2.31 -8.57 8.53
C TYR A 194 0.94 -7.92 8.40
N PHE A 195 0.90 -6.59 8.35
CA PHE A 195 -0.35 -5.86 8.11
C PHE A 195 -0.90 -6.06 6.69
N PHE A 196 -0.04 -6.33 5.70
CA PHE A 196 -0.47 -6.76 4.38
C PHE A 196 -1.25 -8.07 4.42
N TYR A 197 -0.78 -9.07 5.17
CA TYR A 197 -1.51 -10.34 5.33
C TYR A 197 -2.85 -10.13 6.06
N ALA A 198 -2.84 -9.35 7.12
CA ALA A 198 -4.07 -9.01 7.84
C ALA A 198 -5.07 -8.26 6.94
N ALA A 199 -4.62 -7.30 6.15
CA ALA A 199 -5.46 -6.59 5.18
C ALA A 199 -6.04 -7.54 4.12
N GLY A 200 -5.27 -8.55 3.67
CA GLY A 200 -5.76 -9.60 2.78
C GLY A 200 -6.90 -10.41 3.40
N ILE A 201 -6.76 -10.82 4.66
CA ILE A 201 -7.81 -11.55 5.41
C ILE A 201 -9.06 -10.67 5.57
N ILE A 202 -8.89 -9.41 5.98
CA ILE A 202 -10.01 -8.46 6.11
C ILE A 202 -10.70 -8.24 4.77
N SER A 203 -9.96 -8.17 3.67
CA SER A 203 -10.55 -8.04 2.33
C SER A 203 -11.36 -9.28 1.93
N LEU A 204 -10.94 -10.49 2.36
CA LEU A 204 -11.73 -11.72 2.16
C LEU A 204 -13.04 -11.67 2.95
N ILE A 205 -12.99 -11.23 4.21
CA ILE A 205 -14.17 -11.10 5.08
C ILE A 205 -15.15 -10.08 4.48
N ASN A 206 -14.68 -8.89 4.11
CA ASN A 206 -15.51 -7.89 3.43
C ASN A 206 -16.09 -8.40 2.09
N SER A 207 -15.37 -9.30 1.39
CA SER A 207 -15.91 -9.94 0.17
C SER A 207 -17.08 -10.84 0.47
N TYR A 208 -17.01 -11.61 1.57
CA TYR A 208 -18.09 -12.42 2.05
C TYR A 208 -19.32 -11.56 2.39
N ASP A 209 -19.15 -10.50 3.17
CA ASP A 209 -20.25 -9.60 3.55
C ASP A 209 -20.90 -8.94 2.34
N ALA A 210 -20.09 -8.54 1.35
CA ALA A 210 -20.62 -7.99 0.10
C ALA A 210 -21.42 -9.01 -0.71
N ILE A 211 -21.11 -10.32 -0.61
CA ILE A 211 -21.88 -11.39 -1.24
C ILE A 211 -23.19 -11.63 -0.48
N VAL A 212 -23.12 -11.71 0.85
CA VAL A 212 -24.30 -11.91 1.70
C VAL A 212 -25.28 -10.74 1.56
N ALA A 213 -24.78 -9.54 1.34
CA ALA A 213 -25.59 -8.33 1.08
C ALA A 213 -26.54 -8.46 -0.13
N PHE A 214 -26.38 -9.45 -1.01
CA PHE A 214 -27.35 -9.76 -2.08
C PHE A 214 -28.55 -10.59 -1.60
N HIS A 215 -28.60 -10.97 -0.32
CA HIS A 215 -29.76 -11.62 0.26
C HIS A 215 -30.90 -10.62 0.47
N SER A 216 -32.13 -11.04 0.20
CA SER A 216 -33.35 -10.26 0.47
C SER A 216 -34.55 -11.17 0.63
N ASP A 217 -35.28 -11.00 1.74
CA ASP A 217 -36.51 -11.77 2.01
C ASP A 217 -37.66 -11.46 1.04
N ARG A 218 -37.57 -10.35 0.31
CA ARG A 218 -38.61 -9.86 -0.62
C ARG A 218 -38.30 -10.11 -2.09
N GLY A 219 -37.04 -10.46 -2.41
CA GLY A 219 -36.63 -10.69 -3.81
C GLY A 219 -36.94 -12.10 -4.31
N PRO A 220 -37.00 -12.30 -5.63
CA PRO A 220 -37.19 -13.61 -6.24
C PRO A 220 -36.06 -14.56 -5.81
N GLY A 221 -36.44 -15.73 -5.24
CA GLY A 221 -35.43 -16.71 -4.78
C GLY A 221 -34.53 -16.25 -3.66
N GLY A 222 -34.94 -15.23 -2.87
CA GLY A 222 -34.13 -14.67 -1.81
C GLY A 222 -33.02 -13.72 -2.29
N PHE A 223 -33.05 -13.29 -3.54
CA PHE A 223 -32.06 -12.37 -4.12
C PHE A 223 -32.54 -10.92 -4.11
N GLY A 224 -31.68 -10.01 -3.70
CA GLY A 224 -31.95 -8.58 -3.73
C GLY A 224 -30.78 -7.79 -4.30
N PHE A 225 -31.09 -6.71 -5.00
CA PHE A 225 -30.08 -5.85 -5.62
C PHE A 225 -30.48 -4.37 -5.51
N GLY A 226 -29.60 -3.57 -4.95
CA GLY A 226 -29.79 -2.13 -4.76
C GLY A 226 -28.49 -1.36 -4.89
N LEU A 227 -28.56 -0.06 -4.64
CA LEU A 227 -27.41 0.83 -4.71
C LEU A 227 -26.35 0.44 -3.65
N GLY A 228 -26.79 0.01 -2.45
CA GLY A 228 -25.87 -0.46 -1.42
C GLY A 228 -25.02 -1.64 -1.86
N ASN A 229 -25.58 -2.58 -2.62
CA ASN A 229 -24.81 -3.70 -3.18
C ASN A 229 -23.71 -3.23 -4.14
N ILE A 230 -23.99 -2.24 -4.98
CA ILE A 230 -23.01 -1.65 -5.91
C ILE A 230 -21.87 -0.98 -5.12
N ILE A 231 -22.23 -0.23 -4.09
CA ILE A 231 -21.24 0.50 -3.24
C ILE A 231 -20.36 -0.50 -2.46
N LEU A 232 -20.97 -1.52 -1.84
CA LEU A 232 -20.23 -2.57 -1.11
C LEU A 232 -19.29 -3.34 -2.04
N LEU A 233 -19.79 -3.79 -3.19
CA LEU A 233 -18.98 -4.50 -4.18
C LEU A 233 -17.86 -3.63 -4.74
N GLY A 234 -18.15 -2.37 -5.06
CA GLY A 234 -17.16 -1.41 -5.51
C GLY A 234 -16.04 -1.20 -4.48
N ASN A 235 -16.42 -1.08 -3.21
CA ASN A 235 -15.45 -0.99 -2.10
C ASN A 235 -14.56 -2.24 -2.01
N VAL A 236 -15.14 -3.43 -2.06
CA VAL A 236 -14.40 -4.70 -2.00
C VAL A 236 -13.42 -4.82 -3.18
N ILE A 237 -13.86 -4.50 -4.39
CA ILE A 237 -12.96 -4.50 -5.56
C ILE A 237 -11.79 -3.55 -5.33
N MET A 238 -12.04 -2.36 -4.82
CA MET A 238 -10.99 -1.39 -4.55
C MET A 238 -10.07 -1.80 -3.40
N LEU A 239 -10.59 -2.47 -2.35
CA LEU A 239 -9.77 -3.06 -1.29
C LEU A 239 -8.79 -4.10 -1.85
N TRP A 240 -9.26 -4.98 -2.73
CA TRP A 240 -8.41 -5.95 -3.40
C TRP A 240 -7.37 -5.30 -4.31
N VAL A 241 -7.78 -4.35 -5.15
CA VAL A 241 -6.86 -3.64 -6.03
C VAL A 241 -5.77 -2.92 -5.23
N TYR A 242 -6.13 -2.27 -4.12
CA TYR A 242 -5.16 -1.61 -3.25
C TYR A 242 -4.22 -2.61 -2.57
N THR A 243 -4.75 -3.67 -1.99
CA THR A 243 -3.95 -4.70 -1.29
C THR A 243 -3.00 -5.42 -2.26
N LEU A 244 -3.50 -5.83 -3.43
CA LEU A 244 -2.68 -6.51 -4.45
C LEU A 244 -1.66 -5.58 -5.12
N SER A 245 -1.94 -4.29 -5.22
CA SER A 245 -0.98 -3.31 -5.75
C SER A 245 0.17 -2.99 -4.77
N CYS A 246 0.12 -3.50 -3.54
CA CYS A 246 1.12 -3.21 -2.52
C CYS A 246 2.50 -3.78 -2.88
N HIS A 247 3.54 -3.06 -2.48
CA HIS A 247 4.92 -3.53 -2.60
C HIS A 247 5.15 -4.87 -1.88
N SER A 248 4.48 -5.10 -0.75
CA SER A 248 4.54 -6.38 -0.03
C SER A 248 3.99 -7.54 -0.86
N CYS A 249 2.88 -7.34 -1.60
CA CYS A 249 2.34 -8.33 -2.52
C CYS A 249 3.36 -8.69 -3.61
N ARG A 250 3.95 -7.66 -4.23
CA ARG A 250 5.01 -7.85 -5.23
C ARG A 250 6.19 -8.66 -4.68
N HIS A 251 6.57 -8.39 -3.43
CA HIS A 251 7.67 -9.11 -2.77
C HIS A 251 7.30 -10.55 -2.42
N VAL A 252 6.06 -10.82 -2.02
CA VAL A 252 5.57 -12.18 -1.73
C VAL A 252 5.51 -13.03 -3.01
N THR A 253 5.05 -12.45 -4.11
CA THR A 253 4.89 -13.17 -5.39
C THR A 253 6.23 -13.43 -6.08
N GLY A 254 7.14 -12.46 -6.12
CA GLY A 254 8.41 -12.54 -6.84
C GLY A 254 9.66 -12.64 -5.99
N GLY A 255 9.57 -12.47 -4.67
CA GLY A 255 10.70 -12.54 -3.77
C GLY A 255 11.34 -13.94 -3.71
N ARG A 256 12.67 -13.99 -3.49
CA ARG A 256 13.48 -15.22 -3.42
C ARG A 256 13.53 -16.05 -4.70
N LEU A 257 13.03 -15.55 -5.84
CA LEU A 257 13.20 -16.20 -7.12
C LEU A 257 14.55 -15.80 -7.73
N LYS A 258 15.40 -16.79 -7.97
CA LYS A 258 16.70 -16.60 -8.66
C LYS A 258 16.55 -16.70 -10.18
N HIS A 259 15.56 -17.46 -10.67
CA HIS A 259 15.32 -17.68 -12.09
C HIS A 259 13.83 -17.65 -12.40
N PHE A 260 13.36 -16.60 -13.04
CA PHE A 260 11.94 -16.45 -13.41
C PHE A 260 11.49 -17.45 -14.47
N SER A 261 12.36 -17.83 -15.39
CA SER A 261 12.07 -18.83 -16.43
C SER A 261 11.67 -20.20 -15.89
N LYS A 262 12.17 -20.58 -14.71
CA LYS A 262 11.79 -21.83 -14.02
C LYS A 262 10.44 -21.78 -13.31
N HIS A 263 9.85 -20.58 -13.19
CA HIS A 263 8.60 -20.34 -12.44
C HIS A 263 7.64 -19.45 -13.23
N PRO A 264 7.14 -19.89 -14.41
CA PRO A 264 6.37 -19.05 -15.33
C PRO A 264 5.08 -18.48 -14.69
N VAL A 265 4.37 -19.28 -13.90
CA VAL A 265 3.14 -18.84 -13.21
C VAL A 265 3.44 -17.71 -12.20
N ARG A 266 4.46 -17.91 -11.35
CA ARG A 266 4.86 -16.86 -10.39
C ARG A 266 5.35 -15.59 -11.08
N TYR A 267 6.06 -15.74 -12.19
CA TYR A 267 6.50 -14.59 -13.00
C TYR A 267 5.32 -13.84 -13.59
N TRP A 268 4.34 -14.56 -14.12
CA TRP A 268 3.12 -13.95 -14.64
C TRP A 268 2.36 -13.18 -13.55
N ILE A 269 2.12 -13.79 -12.37
CA ILE A 269 1.46 -13.12 -11.25
C ILE A 269 2.26 -11.88 -10.82
N TRP A 270 3.58 -12.00 -10.68
CA TRP A 270 4.45 -10.88 -10.33
C TRP A 270 4.38 -9.74 -11.35
N THR A 271 4.24 -10.04 -12.62
CA THR A 271 4.08 -9.05 -13.68
C THR A 271 2.76 -8.30 -13.52
N GLN A 272 1.64 -8.99 -13.27
CA GLN A 272 0.34 -8.35 -13.02
C GLN A 272 0.38 -7.45 -11.77
N VAL A 273 0.92 -7.97 -10.68
CA VAL A 273 1.11 -7.19 -9.44
C VAL A 273 2.01 -5.98 -9.68
N SER A 274 3.05 -6.11 -10.51
CA SER A 274 3.94 -5.00 -10.85
C SER A 274 3.22 -3.91 -11.65
N HIS A 275 2.34 -4.27 -12.57
CA HIS A 275 1.48 -3.30 -13.28
C HIS A 275 0.54 -2.56 -12.31
N LEU A 276 -0.12 -3.27 -11.40
CA LEU A 276 -0.94 -2.64 -10.37
C LEU A 276 -0.11 -1.71 -9.46
N ASN A 277 1.09 -2.13 -9.10
CA ASN A 277 1.96 -1.36 -8.20
C ASN A 277 2.36 0.01 -8.77
N THR A 278 2.43 0.18 -10.08
CA THR A 278 2.72 1.49 -10.70
C THR A 278 1.70 2.56 -10.33
N ARG A 279 0.45 2.18 -10.05
CA ARG A 279 -0.66 3.07 -9.69
C ARG A 279 -1.08 2.97 -8.22
N HIS A 280 -0.25 2.35 -7.37
CA HIS A 280 -0.56 2.13 -5.95
C HIS A 280 -0.97 3.42 -5.21
N LYS A 281 -0.31 4.55 -5.52
CA LYS A 281 -0.68 5.87 -4.99
C LYS A 281 -2.13 6.25 -5.29
N LEU A 282 -2.58 6.04 -6.53
CA LEU A 282 -3.96 6.32 -6.94
C LEU A 282 -4.95 5.42 -6.19
N TYR A 283 -4.65 4.13 -6.12
CA TYR A 283 -5.51 3.17 -5.42
C TYR A 283 -5.59 3.45 -3.92
N ALA A 284 -4.50 3.92 -3.31
CA ALA A 284 -4.49 4.34 -1.91
C ALA A 284 -5.51 5.46 -1.63
N TRP A 285 -5.62 6.45 -2.55
CA TRP A 285 -6.60 7.53 -2.44
C TRP A 285 -8.02 7.08 -2.71
N ILE A 286 -8.24 6.30 -3.77
CA ILE A 286 -9.57 5.81 -4.12
C ILE A 286 -10.14 4.94 -2.99
N THR A 287 -9.34 3.99 -2.46
CA THR A 287 -9.82 3.12 -1.36
C THR A 287 -10.06 3.86 -0.06
N LEU A 288 -9.36 4.94 0.18
CA LEU A 288 -9.64 5.79 1.34
C LEU A 288 -11.01 6.43 1.22
N GLY A 289 -11.33 6.95 0.03
CA GLY A 289 -12.63 7.52 -0.28
C GLY A 289 -13.76 6.48 -0.31
N THR A 290 -13.55 5.31 -0.93
CA THR A 290 -14.59 4.26 -1.01
C THR A 290 -14.93 3.68 0.35
N LEU A 291 -13.95 3.49 1.25
CA LEU A 291 -14.21 3.05 2.62
C LEU A 291 -15.12 4.02 3.38
N MET A 292 -14.78 5.32 3.34
CA MET A 292 -15.59 6.35 4.00
C MET A 292 -16.99 6.45 3.38
N LEU A 293 -17.07 6.42 2.05
CA LEU A 293 -18.34 6.48 1.32
C LEU A 293 -19.23 5.29 1.67
N THR A 294 -18.68 4.09 1.69
CA THR A 294 -19.42 2.86 1.99
C THR A 294 -19.93 2.86 3.43
N ASP A 295 -19.07 3.23 4.39
CA ASP A 295 -19.49 3.34 5.78
C ASP A 295 -20.60 4.41 5.95
N ALA A 296 -20.38 5.60 5.40
CA ALA A 296 -21.37 6.68 5.47
C ALA A 296 -22.70 6.29 4.82
N TYR A 297 -22.67 5.62 3.67
CA TYR A 297 -23.88 5.16 3.01
C TYR A 297 -24.65 4.14 3.86
N VAL A 298 -23.97 3.12 4.37
CA VAL A 298 -24.60 2.11 5.24
C VAL A 298 -25.16 2.75 6.49
N ALA A 299 -24.43 3.69 7.12
CA ALA A 299 -24.89 4.41 8.31
C ALA A 299 -26.14 5.26 8.04
N LEU A 300 -26.21 5.95 6.91
CA LEU A 300 -27.38 6.75 6.51
C LEU A 300 -28.61 5.89 6.23
N VAL A 301 -28.41 4.70 5.65
CA VAL A 301 -29.50 3.74 5.43
C VAL A 301 -29.93 3.08 6.75
N ALA A 302 -28.96 2.72 7.63
CA ALA A 302 -29.24 2.09 8.92
C ALA A 302 -29.99 3.03 9.88
N SER A 303 -29.62 4.31 9.89
CA SER A 303 -30.34 5.35 10.68
C SER A 303 -31.72 5.72 10.12
N GLY A 304 -32.07 5.23 8.93
CA GLY A 304 -33.32 5.58 8.26
C GLY A 304 -33.31 7.00 7.64
N THR A 305 -32.17 7.67 7.61
CA THR A 305 -32.03 9.02 7.02
C THR A 305 -32.30 9.02 5.51
N ILE A 306 -31.81 7.97 4.82
CA ILE A 306 -32.08 7.76 3.41
C ILE A 306 -32.59 6.34 3.16
N PRO A 307 -33.52 6.13 2.21
CA PRO A 307 -33.86 4.79 1.75
C PRO A 307 -32.79 4.24 0.82
N ASP A 308 -32.56 2.92 0.86
CA ASP A 308 -31.75 2.27 -0.18
C ASP A 308 -32.51 2.27 -1.52
N LEU A 309 -31.84 2.67 -2.58
CA LEU A 309 -32.40 2.60 -3.93
C LEU A 309 -32.34 1.15 -4.40
N ARG A 310 -33.51 0.49 -4.39
CA ARG A 310 -33.63 -0.91 -4.78
C ARG A 310 -34.01 -1.05 -6.25
N PHE A 311 -33.36 -2.00 -6.92
CA PHE A 311 -33.66 -2.40 -8.30
C PHE A 311 -34.42 -3.73 -8.34
N ILE A 312 -34.11 -4.64 -7.38
CA ILE A 312 -34.75 -5.95 -7.21
C ILE A 312 -34.89 -6.23 -5.70
N GLY A 313 -36.03 -6.64 -5.25
CA GLY A 313 -36.28 -7.12 -3.88
C GLY A 313 -36.65 -6.05 -2.87
#